data_5a6840186798fa3d4a7036ece3711dde
#
_entry.id   5a6840186798fa3d4a7036ece3711dde
#
_cell.length_a   1.000
_cell.length_b   1.000
_cell.length_c   1.000
_cell.angle_alpha   90.00
_cell.angle_beta   90.00
_cell.angle_gamma   90.00
#
_symmetry.space_group_name_H-M   'P 1'
#
loop_
_entity.id
_entity.type
_entity.pdbx_description
1 polymer ?
#
loop_
_entity_poly.entity_id
_entity_poly.type
_entity_poly.pdbx_seq_one_letter_code
_entity_poly.pdbx_strand_id
1 'polypeptide(L)'
;MEEPIIAGPVNVSAALNRSLDALLKKQNPAGYWCGELQGDSILESEYLLLKWILGQEHEPELPLVANYLRSLQNPDGGWSLYPGGAADISGTVKGYFALKLMGDDPQSPHMRRARDLIRSLGGAEKCNTFTRFYFACLG
;
A
#
# COMPACT_ATOMS: atom_id res chain seq x y z
N MET A 1 -29.21 -16.45 -13.96
CA MET A 1 -28.57 -15.79 -15.12
C MET A 1 -29.13 -14.38 -15.12
N GLU A 2 -28.34 -13.42 -14.64
CA GLU A 2 -28.67 -12.00 -14.74
C GLU A 2 -28.42 -11.56 -16.18
N GLU A 3 -29.44 -10.99 -16.81
CA GLU A 3 -29.29 -10.40 -18.13
C GLU A 3 -28.33 -9.20 -18.06
N PRO A 4 -27.40 -9.04 -19.04
CA PRO A 4 -26.55 -7.88 -19.07
C PRO A 4 -27.41 -6.62 -19.23
N ILE A 5 -27.25 -5.67 -18.31
CA ILE A 5 -27.85 -4.33 -18.42
C ILE A 5 -27.25 -3.69 -19.67
N ILE A 6 -27.99 -3.74 -20.79
CA ILE A 6 -27.64 -2.99 -22.00
C ILE A 6 -27.90 -1.52 -21.67
N ALA A 7 -26.85 -0.80 -21.29
CA ALA A 7 -26.93 0.65 -21.16
C ALA A 7 -27.38 1.23 -22.50
N GLY A 8 -28.49 2.00 -22.50
CA GLY A 8 -28.95 2.70 -23.68
C GLY A 8 -27.87 3.60 -24.29
N PRO A 9 -28.07 4.16 -25.48
CA PRO A 9 -27.04 4.93 -26.17
C PRO A 9 -26.47 6.02 -25.27
N VAL A 10 -25.19 5.91 -24.97
CA VAL A 10 -24.49 6.90 -24.12
C VAL A 10 -24.45 8.23 -24.86
N ASN A 11 -25.13 9.25 -24.32
CA ASN A 11 -24.98 10.60 -24.83
C ASN A 11 -23.57 11.13 -24.51
N VAL A 12 -22.67 10.96 -25.45
CA VAL A 12 -21.24 11.31 -25.29
C VAL A 12 -21.06 12.81 -24.96
N SER A 13 -21.81 13.69 -25.59
CA SER A 13 -21.75 15.14 -25.32
C SER A 13 -22.17 15.45 -23.87
N ALA A 14 -23.23 14.85 -23.39
CA ALA A 14 -23.66 15.04 -22.00
C ALA A 14 -22.66 14.43 -21.01
N ALA A 15 -22.03 13.30 -21.32
CA ALA A 15 -20.98 12.72 -20.49
C ALA A 15 -19.74 13.60 -20.45
N LEU A 16 -19.30 14.11 -21.61
CA LEU A 16 -18.17 15.04 -21.74
C LEU A 16 -18.40 16.32 -20.92
N ASN A 17 -19.56 16.95 -21.05
CA ASN A 17 -19.87 18.18 -20.32
C ASN A 17 -19.88 17.93 -18.80
N ARG A 18 -20.47 16.84 -18.31
CA ARG A 18 -20.42 16.48 -16.88
C ARG A 18 -18.99 16.26 -16.38
N SER A 19 -18.15 15.60 -17.17
CA SER A 19 -16.75 15.36 -16.82
C SER A 19 -15.95 16.66 -16.77
N LEU A 20 -16.17 17.54 -17.75
CA LEU A 20 -15.53 18.86 -17.79
C LEU A 20 -15.94 19.71 -16.58
N ASP A 21 -17.24 19.78 -16.30
CA ASP A 21 -17.76 20.51 -15.14
C ASP A 21 -17.17 19.98 -13.81
N ALA A 22 -17.05 18.66 -13.69
CA ALA A 22 -16.48 18.02 -12.50
C ALA A 22 -14.99 18.35 -12.34
N LEU A 23 -14.23 18.38 -13.42
CA LEU A 23 -12.81 18.78 -13.41
C LEU A 23 -12.65 20.25 -13.06
N LEU A 24 -13.41 21.14 -13.69
CA LEU A 24 -13.35 22.58 -13.42
C LEU A 24 -13.70 22.90 -11.96
N LYS A 25 -14.68 22.21 -11.37
CA LYS A 25 -15.02 22.35 -9.94
C LYS A 25 -13.91 21.93 -9.00
N LYS A 26 -13.03 21.03 -9.42
CA LYS A 26 -11.87 20.57 -8.63
C LYS A 26 -10.60 21.38 -8.88
N GLN A 27 -10.63 22.32 -9.83
CA GLN A 27 -9.47 23.14 -10.11
C GLN A 27 -9.16 24.06 -8.93
N ASN A 28 -7.88 24.09 -8.52
CA ASN A 28 -7.40 25.07 -7.54
C ASN A 28 -7.52 26.49 -8.11
N PRO A 29 -7.85 27.52 -7.30
CA PRO A 29 -7.88 28.91 -7.76
C PRO A 29 -6.59 29.38 -8.45
N ALA A 30 -5.45 28.76 -8.14
CA ALA A 30 -4.16 29.00 -8.81
C ALA A 30 -4.03 28.31 -10.18
N GLY A 31 -5.08 27.63 -10.69
CA GLY A 31 -5.14 27.07 -12.05
C GLY A 31 -4.65 25.65 -12.22
N TYR A 32 -4.26 24.93 -11.17
CA TYR A 32 -3.80 23.54 -11.25
C TYR A 32 -4.79 22.56 -10.60
N TRP A 33 -4.61 21.26 -10.85
CA TRP A 33 -5.29 20.15 -10.16
C TRP A 33 -4.29 19.40 -9.30
N CYS A 34 -4.69 19.03 -8.09
CA CYS A 34 -3.97 18.08 -7.26
C CYS A 34 -4.78 16.78 -7.22
N GLY A 35 -4.21 15.71 -7.77
CA GLY A 35 -4.76 14.35 -7.63
C GLY A 35 -4.14 13.71 -6.41
N GLU A 36 -4.93 13.45 -5.37
CA GLU A 36 -4.45 12.64 -4.25
C GLU A 36 -4.25 11.20 -4.74
N LEU A 37 -3.03 10.72 -4.61
CA LEU A 37 -2.68 9.35 -4.94
C LEU A 37 -2.54 8.56 -3.62
N GLN A 38 -3.45 7.64 -3.39
CA GLN A 38 -3.25 6.64 -2.37
C GLN A 38 -2.39 5.53 -2.98
N GLY A 39 -1.11 5.50 -2.60
CA GLY A 39 -0.17 4.46 -2.99
C GLY A 39 -0.44 3.13 -2.29
N ASP A 40 0.34 2.13 -2.65
CA ASP A 40 0.43 0.88 -1.89
C ASP A 40 1.35 1.05 -0.67
N SER A 41 1.40 0.05 0.19
CA SER A 41 2.26 0.02 1.39
C SER A 41 3.75 -0.18 1.09
N ILE A 42 4.12 -0.29 -0.19
CA ILE A 42 5.50 -0.57 -0.61
C ILE A 42 6.40 0.61 -0.28
N LEU A 43 5.94 1.84 -0.57
CA LEU A 43 6.74 3.05 -0.35
C LEU A 43 7.03 3.28 1.13
N GLU A 44 6.04 3.14 2.01
CA GLU A 44 6.20 3.29 3.45
C GLU A 44 7.14 2.23 4.02
N SER A 45 6.95 0.97 3.64
CA SER A 45 7.81 -0.11 4.12
C SER A 45 9.23 0.03 3.59
N GLU A 46 9.44 0.35 2.32
CA GLU A 46 10.77 0.56 1.74
C GLU A 46 11.47 1.79 2.33
N TYR A 47 10.74 2.86 2.64
CA TYR A 47 11.28 4.02 3.32
C TYR A 47 11.84 3.65 4.71
N LEU A 48 11.08 2.90 5.52
CA LEU A 48 11.54 2.41 6.82
C LEU A 48 12.77 1.52 6.68
N LEU A 49 12.78 0.57 5.75
CA LEU A 49 13.92 -0.32 5.49
C LEU A 49 15.16 0.47 5.04
N LEU A 50 14.98 1.45 4.14
CA LEU A 50 16.08 2.30 3.69
C LEU A 50 16.70 3.10 4.84
N LYS A 51 15.88 3.67 5.72
CA LYS A 51 16.37 4.41 6.89
C LYS A 51 17.20 3.53 7.82
N TRP A 52 16.79 2.29 8.02
CA TRP A 52 17.57 1.30 8.75
C TRP A 52 18.92 0.98 8.06
N ILE A 53 18.93 0.76 6.74
CA ILE A 53 20.16 0.51 5.97
C ILE A 53 21.15 1.68 6.11
N LEU A 54 20.63 2.92 6.18
CA LEU A 54 21.44 4.13 6.28
C LEU A 54 21.84 4.50 7.73
N GLY A 55 21.43 3.73 8.75
CA GLY A 55 21.67 4.05 10.16
C GLY A 55 20.89 5.28 10.64
N GLN A 56 19.74 5.53 10.06
CA GLN A 56 18.84 6.68 10.34
C GLN A 56 17.54 6.25 11.02
N GLU A 57 17.54 5.13 11.71
CA GLU A 57 16.37 4.51 12.34
C GLU A 57 15.78 5.33 13.51
N HIS A 58 16.42 6.40 13.91
CA HIS A 58 15.99 7.26 15.02
C HIS A 58 15.33 8.57 14.56
N GLU A 59 15.10 8.75 13.25
CA GLU A 59 14.42 9.95 12.76
C GLU A 59 12.99 10.08 13.28
N PRO A 60 12.55 11.29 13.69
CA PRO A 60 11.31 11.48 14.44
C PRO A 60 10.04 11.18 13.65
N GLU A 61 10.09 11.18 12.33
CA GLU A 61 8.94 10.86 11.47
C GLU A 61 8.69 9.35 11.31
N LEU A 62 9.68 8.48 11.56
CA LEU A 62 9.53 7.05 11.30
C LEU A 62 8.39 6.38 12.10
N PRO A 63 8.13 6.74 13.37
CA PRO A 63 6.95 6.24 14.07
C PRO A 63 5.62 6.60 13.41
N LEU A 64 5.54 7.77 12.74
CA LEU A 64 4.33 8.19 12.01
C LEU A 64 4.14 7.34 10.75
N VAL A 65 5.21 7.08 10.00
CA VAL A 65 5.20 6.19 8.84
C VAL A 65 4.79 4.77 9.25
N ALA A 66 5.34 4.25 10.36
CA ALA A 66 4.98 2.94 10.89
C ALA A 66 3.49 2.87 11.32
N ASN A 67 2.96 3.94 11.93
CA ASN A 67 1.54 4.02 12.27
C ASN A 67 0.66 3.99 11.03
N TYR A 68 1.04 4.72 9.99
CA TYR A 68 0.32 4.71 8.72
C TYR A 68 0.39 3.32 8.07
N LEU A 69 1.56 2.70 8.03
CA LEU A 69 1.74 1.33 7.51
C LEU A 69 0.84 0.32 8.24
N ARG A 70 0.71 0.41 9.59
CA ARG A 70 -0.22 -0.43 10.36
C ARG A 70 -1.68 -0.19 9.95
N SER A 71 -2.06 1.05 9.67
CA SER A 71 -3.43 1.39 9.26
C SER A 71 -3.82 0.85 7.89
N LEU A 72 -2.83 0.56 7.03
CA LEU A 72 -3.03 -0.02 5.70
C LEU A 72 -3.16 -1.56 5.71
N GLN A 73 -2.96 -2.20 6.87
CA GLN A 73 -3.04 -3.66 6.94
C GLN A 73 -4.47 -4.14 6.68
N ASN A 74 -4.61 -5.07 5.73
CA ASN A 74 -5.88 -5.71 5.42
C ASN A 74 -6.39 -6.58 6.60
N PRO A 75 -7.70 -6.89 6.66
CA PRO A 75 -8.25 -7.79 7.67
C PRO A 75 -7.61 -9.18 7.71
N ASP A 76 -7.13 -9.69 6.58
CA ASP A 76 -6.41 -10.97 6.45
C ASP A 76 -4.98 -10.93 7.03
N GLY A 77 -4.50 -9.74 7.38
CA GLY A 77 -3.17 -9.53 7.94
C GLY A 77 -2.10 -9.12 6.93
N GLY A 78 -2.43 -9.05 5.64
CA GLY A 78 -1.49 -8.66 4.59
C GLY A 78 -1.60 -7.20 4.18
N TRP A 79 -0.83 -6.84 3.16
CA TRP A 79 -0.88 -5.56 2.48
C TRP A 79 -1.07 -5.79 0.98
N SER A 80 -1.97 -5.02 0.39
CA SER A 80 -2.31 -5.06 -1.04
C SER A 80 -1.53 -4.02 -1.84
N LEU A 81 -1.48 -4.20 -3.17
CA LEU A 81 -0.87 -3.24 -4.10
C LEU A 81 -1.78 -2.05 -4.43
N TYR A 82 -3.04 -2.11 -4.03
CA TYR A 82 -4.02 -1.03 -4.20
C TYR A 82 -5.13 -1.16 -3.17
N PRO A 83 -5.83 -0.08 -2.82
CA PRO A 83 -6.92 -0.10 -1.83
C PRO A 83 -8.01 -1.13 -2.17
N GLY A 84 -8.33 -2.01 -1.22
CA GLY A 84 -9.32 -3.07 -1.41
C GLY A 84 -8.86 -4.28 -2.22
N GLY A 85 -7.59 -4.34 -2.64
CA GLY A 85 -7.00 -5.48 -3.33
C GLY A 85 -6.67 -6.65 -2.40
N ALA A 86 -6.41 -7.82 -2.98
CA ALA A 86 -5.88 -8.97 -2.25
C ALA A 86 -4.45 -8.69 -1.75
N ALA A 87 -4.06 -9.34 -0.65
CA ALA A 87 -2.70 -9.21 -0.14
C ALA A 87 -1.65 -9.69 -1.16
N ASP A 88 -0.62 -8.88 -1.35
CA ASP A 88 0.58 -9.24 -2.12
C ASP A 88 1.66 -9.79 -1.20
N ILE A 89 2.32 -10.87 -1.60
CA ILE A 89 3.35 -11.52 -0.78
C ILE A 89 4.55 -10.59 -0.52
N SER A 90 5.01 -9.86 -1.52
CA SER A 90 6.18 -8.97 -1.40
C SER A 90 5.86 -7.75 -0.55
N GLY A 91 4.68 -7.14 -0.74
CA GLY A 91 4.18 -6.05 0.11
C GLY A 91 3.99 -6.50 1.55
N THR A 92 3.42 -7.69 1.76
CA THR A 92 3.18 -8.24 3.10
C THR A 92 4.47 -8.56 3.85
N VAL A 93 5.45 -9.16 3.18
CA VAL A 93 6.76 -9.45 3.80
C VAL A 93 7.52 -8.18 4.14
N LYS A 94 7.51 -7.17 3.25
CA LYS A 94 8.14 -5.85 3.53
C LYS A 94 7.47 -5.14 4.70
N GLY A 95 6.13 -5.07 4.69
CA GLY A 95 5.37 -4.45 5.77
C GLY A 95 5.62 -5.13 7.13
N TYR A 96 5.55 -6.45 7.18
CA TYR A 96 5.88 -7.22 8.39
C TYR A 96 7.29 -6.94 8.90
N PHE A 97 8.28 -6.97 8.02
CA PHE A 97 9.68 -6.79 8.40
C PHE A 97 9.97 -5.35 8.83
N ALA A 98 9.44 -4.36 8.11
CA ALA A 98 9.58 -2.95 8.48
C ALA A 98 8.99 -2.67 9.87
N LEU A 99 7.77 -3.16 10.17
CA LEU A 99 7.17 -2.99 11.48
C LEU A 99 7.95 -3.72 12.58
N LYS A 100 8.51 -4.89 12.29
CA LYS A 100 9.37 -5.60 13.23
C LYS A 100 10.64 -4.79 13.58
N LEU A 101 11.28 -4.16 12.61
CA LEU A 101 12.41 -3.26 12.82
C LEU A 101 12.00 -2.01 13.64
N MET A 102 10.78 -1.52 13.45
CA MET A 102 10.22 -0.42 14.23
C MET A 102 9.79 -0.80 15.64
N GLY A 103 10.04 -2.05 16.07
CA GLY A 103 9.84 -2.52 17.45
C GLY A 103 8.50 -3.20 17.70
N ASP A 104 7.70 -3.52 16.66
CA ASP A 104 6.46 -4.26 16.86
C ASP A 104 6.75 -5.68 17.37
N ASP A 105 6.06 -6.06 18.44
CA ASP A 105 6.16 -7.40 18.98
C ASP A 105 5.64 -8.44 17.97
N PRO A 106 6.48 -9.40 17.53
CA PRO A 106 6.07 -10.47 16.62
C PRO A 106 4.90 -11.33 17.13
N GLN A 107 4.59 -11.26 18.43
CA GLN A 107 3.46 -11.96 19.05
C GLN A 107 2.19 -11.11 19.12
N SER A 108 2.24 -9.83 18.75
CA SER A 108 1.05 -8.99 18.67
C SER A 108 0.06 -9.53 17.62
N PRO A 109 -1.26 -9.29 17.79
CA PRO A 109 -2.28 -9.88 16.89
C PRO A 109 -2.07 -9.54 15.41
N HIS A 110 -1.72 -8.30 15.08
CA HIS A 110 -1.50 -7.86 13.71
C HIS A 110 -0.25 -8.51 13.09
N MET A 111 0.83 -8.63 13.85
CA MET A 111 2.07 -9.27 13.40
C MET A 111 1.90 -10.78 13.22
N ARG A 112 1.14 -11.44 14.10
CA ARG A 112 0.83 -12.88 13.93
C ARG A 112 0.02 -13.12 12.67
N ARG A 113 -1.05 -12.33 12.42
CA ARG A 113 -1.83 -12.47 11.17
C ARG A 113 -0.96 -12.31 9.94
N ALA A 114 -0.09 -11.29 9.90
CA ALA A 114 0.83 -11.09 8.78
C ALA A 114 1.77 -12.28 8.58
N ARG A 115 2.39 -12.76 9.64
CA ARG A 115 3.30 -13.91 9.60
C ARG A 115 2.61 -15.19 9.11
N ASP A 116 1.40 -15.45 9.60
CA ASP A 116 0.67 -16.66 9.25
C ASP A 116 0.20 -16.60 7.79
N LEU A 117 -0.20 -15.42 7.30
CA LEU A 117 -0.49 -15.19 5.88
C LEU A 117 0.75 -15.36 5.02
N ILE A 118 1.90 -14.78 5.39
CA ILE A 118 3.17 -14.98 4.66
C ILE A 118 3.48 -16.47 4.50
N ARG A 119 3.34 -17.24 5.56
CA ARG A 119 3.57 -18.70 5.51
C ARG A 119 2.60 -19.43 4.58
N SER A 120 1.33 -19.04 4.60
CA SER A 120 0.31 -19.63 3.72
C SER A 120 0.54 -19.31 2.24
N LEU A 121 1.14 -18.15 1.94
CA LEU A 121 1.51 -17.72 0.58
C LEU A 121 2.85 -18.30 0.10
N GLY A 122 3.49 -19.14 0.89
CA GLY A 122 4.72 -19.87 0.51
C GLY A 122 6.02 -19.27 1.04
N GLY A 123 5.93 -18.33 2.01
CA GLY A 123 7.09 -17.80 2.70
C GLY A 123 7.77 -16.61 1.99
N ALA A 124 8.79 -16.07 2.63
CA ALA A 124 9.55 -14.92 2.10
C ALA A 124 10.31 -15.25 0.80
N GLU A 125 10.56 -16.53 0.54
CA GLU A 125 11.21 -17.03 -0.68
C GLU A 125 10.39 -16.75 -1.95
N LYS A 126 9.08 -16.50 -1.81
CA LYS A 126 8.19 -16.16 -2.92
C LYS A 126 8.19 -14.67 -3.27
N CYS A 127 8.89 -13.86 -2.49
CA CYS A 127 9.01 -12.44 -2.78
C CYS A 127 9.72 -12.16 -4.11
N ASN A 128 9.41 -11.03 -4.70
CA ASN A 128 10.08 -10.54 -5.89
C ASN A 128 11.55 -10.16 -5.62
N THR A 129 12.32 -9.95 -6.68
CA THR A 129 13.76 -9.65 -6.60
C THR A 129 14.06 -8.37 -5.84
N PHE A 130 13.21 -7.33 -5.95
CA PHE A 130 13.40 -6.07 -5.23
C PHE A 130 13.30 -6.28 -3.71
N THR A 131 12.30 -7.01 -3.25
CA THR A 131 12.16 -7.34 -1.82
C THR A 131 13.36 -8.12 -1.29
N ARG A 132 13.85 -9.10 -2.05
CA ARG A 132 15.05 -9.87 -1.68
C ARG A 132 16.30 -9.01 -1.64
N PHE A 133 16.41 -8.01 -2.51
CA PHE A 133 17.52 -7.05 -2.49
C PHE A 133 17.57 -6.27 -1.17
N TYR A 134 16.44 -5.73 -0.69
CA TYR A 134 16.38 -5.06 0.61
C TYR A 134 16.84 -5.98 1.76
N PHE A 135 16.40 -7.23 1.74
CA PHE A 135 16.83 -8.19 2.78
C PHE A 135 18.31 -8.51 2.72
N ALA A 136 18.87 -8.62 1.53
CA ALA A 136 20.31 -8.81 1.37
C ALA A 136 21.14 -7.62 1.88
N CYS A 137 20.61 -6.40 1.82
CA CYS A 137 21.26 -5.21 2.40
C CYS A 137 21.17 -5.15 3.93
N LEU A 138 20.21 -5.86 4.52
CA LEU A 138 19.99 -5.87 5.98
C LEU A 138 20.66 -7.08 6.68
N GLY A 139 21.26 -8.01 5.96
CA GLY A 139 21.95 -9.22 6.45
C GLY A 139 21.05 -10.43 6.43
#